data_04d60573de04859da4f20981930f455f
#
_entry.id   04d60573de04859da4f20981930f455f
#
_cell.length_a   1.000
_cell.length_b   1.000
_cell.length_c   1.000
_cell.angle_alpha   90.00
_cell.angle_beta   90.00
_cell.angle_gamma   90.00
#
_symmetry.space_group_name_H-M   'P 1'
#
loop_
_entity.id
_entity.type
_entity.pdbx_description
1 polymer ?
#
loop_
_entity_poly.entity_id
_entity_poly.type
_entity_poly.pdbx_seq_one_letter_code
_entity_poly.pdbx_strand_id
1 'polypeptide(L)'
;MGENKSLQNVEIINLFKKAFNLEFNPSYYTRQKREEGIINTQIVYFIDGKDKTRNEMNALSTKGSFKCLDGDNSLISKVVNVNRKFDIETYRFPKVETLAMSVSECNALVQLPTRQQSEINEIEYIDVTQERVPEKLTHGYFKLGVVECQGEQQVAYLEDEYNVGNLPLVIDGTQGSGKTTFMAHIYKYANTRNEGGVVIDFIKNNEMSEDIISFVPKDRLVILDYSDENCMQSFAFNELNFNNCSSAFKKRQLISQQAERVLDFVDAVNPNKPLEPRMRKYLSAAANVVFATGECTLKEVVHCLQSPETRSDYISKVYKTDLAQYLETKISELGELTDKNGGNKDDRVNGILDRISLLREDFKLEYMFDKDVKDNINFTEELEKGKLIIIKMPQAEFSDHARDVITTFFISKIWLAVELRGSLHKQPNRIIVSIDEIAKTPTAYRILTEKNIIPQTRKFGCKFVFTCQSFNQIFKLIGSCIESGASFMLLKGTKVQDFNMLRSRAENFDYSDIDNMELFYSLNIINYSDGYASFITKLPYEKEEN
;
A
#
# COMPACT_ATOMS: atom_id res chain seq x y z
N MET A 1 49.08 39.32 28.66
CA MET A 1 50.58 39.30 28.60
C MET A 1 51.17 38.00 27.99
N GLY A 2 50.34 37.10 27.45
CA GLY A 2 50.78 35.84 26.82
C GLY A 2 51.00 35.90 25.30
N GLU A 3 50.37 36.82 24.61
CA GLU A 3 50.41 36.87 23.13
C GLU A 3 51.70 37.46 22.53
N ASN A 4 52.42 38.31 23.26
CA ASN A 4 53.63 38.94 22.73
C ASN A 4 54.88 38.02 22.68
N LYS A 5 54.91 36.92 23.46
CA LYS A 5 56.06 36.00 23.43
C LYS A 5 56.01 34.99 22.27
N SER A 6 54.82 34.63 21.79
CA SER A 6 54.67 33.72 20.65
C SER A 6 55.02 34.40 19.32
N LEU A 7 54.65 35.65 19.15
CA LEU A 7 54.97 36.45 17.94
C LEU A 7 56.50 36.75 17.81
N GLN A 8 57.15 37.07 18.94
CA GLN A 8 58.61 37.27 18.94
C GLN A 8 59.40 36.00 18.58
N ASN A 9 58.96 34.85 19.03
CA ASN A 9 59.61 33.58 18.66
C ASN A 9 59.39 33.20 17.19
N VAL A 10 58.29 33.55 16.58
CA VAL A 10 58.02 33.34 15.14
C VAL A 10 58.87 34.29 14.30
N GLU A 11 59.07 35.56 14.72
CA GLU A 11 59.93 36.50 14.03
C GLU A 11 61.42 36.12 14.12
N ILE A 12 61.91 35.67 15.27
CA ILE A 12 63.26 35.17 15.47
C ILE A 12 63.50 33.93 14.60
N ILE A 13 62.59 32.99 14.54
CA ILE A 13 62.66 31.78 13.69
C ILE A 13 62.68 32.18 12.20
N ASN A 14 61.89 33.15 11.79
CA ASN A 14 61.87 33.65 10.42
C ASN A 14 63.17 34.45 10.05
N LEU A 15 63.75 35.17 11.00
CA LEU A 15 65.04 35.81 10.82
C LEU A 15 66.17 34.77 10.70
N PHE A 16 66.18 33.72 11.52
CA PHE A 16 67.13 32.61 11.40
C PHE A 16 67.02 31.88 10.06
N LYS A 17 65.77 31.59 9.60
CA LYS A 17 65.52 30.98 8.30
C LYS A 17 66.04 31.84 7.12
N LYS A 18 65.87 33.14 7.21
CA LYS A 18 66.36 34.09 6.20
C LYS A 18 67.89 34.18 6.17
N ALA A 19 68.57 34.11 7.33
CA ALA A 19 70.00 34.16 7.45
C ALA A 19 70.70 32.89 6.95
N PHE A 20 70.09 31.77 6.96
CA PHE A 20 70.66 30.49 6.53
C PHE A 20 70.16 29.99 5.17
N ASN A 21 69.42 30.79 4.41
CA ASN A 21 68.85 30.44 3.11
C ASN A 21 68.08 29.08 3.11
N LEU A 22 67.45 28.70 4.22
CA LEU A 22 66.66 27.53 4.35
C LEU A 22 65.23 27.84 3.83
N GLU A 23 65.02 27.72 2.52
CA GLU A 23 63.66 27.69 1.96
C GLU A 23 62.97 26.47 2.48
N PHE A 24 62.12 26.63 3.51
CA PHE A 24 61.21 25.60 3.95
C PHE A 24 60.03 25.54 2.96
N ASN A 25 60.10 24.58 2.07
CA ASN A 25 59.03 24.32 1.12
C ASN A 25 58.18 23.17 1.69
N PRO A 26 57.08 23.47 2.43
CA PRO A 26 56.26 22.44 3.03
C PRO A 26 55.60 21.58 1.94
N SER A 27 55.49 20.28 2.18
CA SER A 27 54.81 19.39 1.28
C SER A 27 53.34 19.81 1.07
N TYR A 28 52.71 19.26 0.05
CA TYR A 28 51.28 19.51 -0.22
C TYR A 28 50.45 19.19 1.02
N TYR A 29 50.67 18.05 1.64
CA TYR A 29 49.92 17.60 2.84
C TYR A 29 50.15 18.50 4.05
N THR A 30 51.36 19.01 4.25
CA THR A 30 51.65 19.98 5.32
C THR A 30 50.93 21.32 5.11
N ARG A 31 50.75 21.74 3.85
CA ARG A 31 49.97 22.96 3.53
C ARG A 31 48.48 22.73 3.81
N GLN A 32 47.94 21.62 3.34
CA GLN A 32 46.56 21.26 3.58
C GLN A 32 46.24 21.19 5.07
N LYS A 33 47.07 20.53 5.86
CA LYS A 33 46.94 20.44 7.31
C LYS A 33 46.90 21.82 8.00
N ARG A 34 47.53 22.82 7.46
CA ARG A 34 47.53 24.20 8.01
C ARG A 34 46.20 24.93 7.77
N GLU A 35 45.45 24.53 6.78
CA GLU A 35 44.18 25.13 6.40
C GLU A 35 42.98 24.44 7.11
N GLU A 36 43.18 23.27 7.69
CA GLU A 36 42.17 22.50 8.42
C GLU A 36 42.17 22.81 9.92
N GLY A 37 41.05 22.48 10.58
CA GLY A 37 40.96 22.46 12.05
C GLY A 37 41.94 21.43 12.64
N ILE A 38 42.61 21.77 13.73
CA ILE A 38 43.53 20.87 14.44
C ILE A 38 42.85 20.32 15.69
N ILE A 39 42.85 18.99 15.82
CA ILE A 39 42.27 18.26 16.94
C ILE A 39 43.42 17.66 17.77
N ASN A 40 43.39 17.90 19.08
CA ASN A 40 44.31 17.26 20.00
C ASN A 40 43.86 15.85 20.29
N THR A 41 44.58 14.87 19.76
CA THR A 41 44.20 13.46 19.77
C THR A 41 45.17 12.62 20.59
N GLN A 42 44.70 11.62 21.28
CA GLN A 42 45.51 10.57 21.89
C GLN A 42 45.13 9.23 21.26
N ILE A 43 46.07 8.49 20.74
CA ILE A 43 45.85 7.12 20.25
C ILE A 43 46.45 6.17 21.26
N VAL A 44 45.59 5.37 21.90
CA VAL A 44 45.98 4.41 22.95
C VAL A 44 45.38 3.05 22.59
N TYR A 45 46.22 2.04 22.55
CA TYR A 45 45.75 0.66 22.41
C TYR A 45 46.26 -0.22 23.57
N PHE A 46 45.40 -1.08 24.02
CA PHE A 46 45.68 -2.04 25.09
C PHE A 46 45.74 -3.45 24.51
N ILE A 47 46.75 -4.19 24.86
CA ILE A 47 46.87 -5.59 24.49
C ILE A 47 46.75 -6.41 25.77
N ASP A 48 45.68 -7.22 25.82
CA ASP A 48 45.36 -8.02 26.99
C ASP A 48 45.18 -9.49 26.60
N GLY A 49 45.95 -10.36 27.16
CA GLY A 49 45.86 -11.80 26.94
C GLY A 49 46.68 -12.56 27.96
N LYS A 50 46.39 -13.84 28.15
CA LYS A 50 47.07 -14.72 29.13
C LYS A 50 48.49 -15.07 28.74
N ASP A 51 48.84 -15.02 27.44
CA ASP A 51 50.17 -15.36 26.93
C ASP A 51 50.97 -14.10 26.61
N LYS A 52 52.05 -13.92 27.40
CA LYS A 52 52.94 -12.75 27.28
C LYS A 52 53.61 -12.68 25.90
N THR A 53 54.07 -13.79 25.36
CA THR A 53 54.73 -13.84 24.04
C THR A 53 53.77 -13.42 22.94
N ARG A 54 52.54 -13.88 23.00
CA ARG A 54 51.48 -13.50 22.04
C ARG A 54 51.14 -12.01 22.16
N ASN A 55 51.10 -11.47 23.37
CA ASN A 55 50.85 -10.04 23.59
C ASN A 55 51.99 -9.16 22.99
N GLU A 56 53.25 -9.59 23.14
CA GLU A 56 54.41 -8.90 22.54
C GLU A 56 54.33 -8.95 21.00
N MET A 57 53.98 -10.09 20.42
CA MET A 57 53.77 -10.23 18.98
C MET A 57 52.62 -9.34 18.46
N ASN A 58 51.50 -9.30 19.17
CA ASN A 58 50.37 -8.44 18.83
C ASN A 58 50.77 -6.93 18.91
N ALA A 59 51.56 -6.55 19.92
CA ALA A 59 52.06 -5.19 20.04
C ALA A 59 52.98 -4.80 18.86
N LEU A 60 53.86 -5.71 18.44
CA LEU A 60 54.72 -5.50 17.28
C LEU A 60 53.91 -5.42 15.97
N SER A 61 52.90 -6.26 15.81
CA SER A 61 52.02 -6.24 14.65
C SER A 61 51.23 -4.93 14.57
N THR A 62 50.63 -4.49 15.68
CA THR A 62 49.89 -3.21 15.76
C THR A 62 50.80 -2.03 15.47
N LYS A 63 52.03 -2.02 16.03
CA LYS A 63 53.03 -1.01 15.70
C LYS A 63 53.41 -1.02 14.22
N GLY A 64 53.50 -2.20 13.61
CA GLY A 64 53.75 -2.36 12.18
C GLY A 64 52.66 -1.79 11.29
N SER A 65 51.38 -2.00 11.70
CA SER A 65 50.23 -1.47 10.97
C SER A 65 50.21 0.07 10.91
N PHE A 66 50.61 0.73 11.98
CA PHE A 66 50.72 2.22 11.97
C PHE A 66 51.80 2.76 11.04
N LYS A 67 52.81 1.95 10.65
CA LYS A 67 53.80 2.38 9.66
C LYS A 67 53.23 2.62 8.26
N CYS A 68 52.09 2.03 7.95
CA CYS A 68 51.38 2.28 6.69
C CYS A 68 50.91 3.74 6.58
N LEU A 69 50.81 4.44 7.71
CA LEU A 69 50.42 5.84 7.79
C LEU A 69 51.61 6.82 7.75
N ASP A 70 52.83 6.29 7.71
CA ASP A 70 54.05 7.12 7.62
C ASP A 70 54.07 7.83 6.25
N GLY A 71 54.21 9.16 6.31
CA GLY A 71 54.35 10.04 5.15
C GLY A 71 55.38 11.11 5.45
N ASP A 72 55.01 12.39 5.38
CA ASP A 72 55.89 13.50 5.80
C ASP A 72 56.20 13.46 7.31
N ASN A 73 55.29 12.84 8.09
CA ASN A 73 55.45 12.55 9.50
C ASN A 73 55.28 11.06 9.76
N SER A 74 55.79 10.57 10.88
CA SER A 74 55.63 9.17 11.33
C SER A 74 55.03 9.09 12.71
N LEU A 75 54.21 8.07 12.96
CA LEU A 75 53.63 7.76 14.26
C LEU A 75 54.59 6.86 15.05
N ILE A 76 55.10 7.34 16.16
CA ILE A 76 56.04 6.61 17.03
C ILE A 76 55.25 6.03 18.21
N SER A 77 55.21 4.71 18.30
CA SER A 77 54.60 4.02 19.44
C SER A 77 55.56 3.94 20.62
N LYS A 78 55.07 4.33 21.77
CA LYS A 78 55.82 4.20 23.05
C LYS A 78 55.05 3.32 24.01
N VAL A 79 55.73 2.42 24.68
CA VAL A 79 55.13 1.67 25.81
C VAL A 79 55.10 2.57 27.02
N VAL A 80 53.91 2.81 27.55
CA VAL A 80 53.73 3.66 28.73
C VAL A 80 52.95 2.87 29.80
N ASN A 81 53.36 3.02 31.06
CA ASN A 81 52.65 2.42 32.17
C ASN A 81 51.45 3.33 32.52
N VAL A 82 50.32 3.08 31.94
CA VAL A 82 49.11 3.88 32.11
C VAL A 82 48.13 3.14 33.05
N ASN A 83 47.68 3.82 34.08
CA ASN A 83 46.50 3.38 34.79
C ASN A 83 45.34 3.40 33.79
N ARG A 84 44.60 2.30 33.59
CA ARG A 84 43.51 2.16 32.61
C ARG A 84 42.32 3.11 32.84
N LYS A 85 42.45 4.07 33.76
CA LYS A 85 41.39 5.04 34.05
C LYS A 85 41.51 6.21 33.07
N PHE A 86 40.51 6.30 32.21
CA PHE A 86 40.24 7.48 31.39
C PHE A 86 39.74 8.61 32.32
N ASP A 87 40.29 9.78 32.17
CA ASP A 87 39.85 10.96 32.91
C ASP A 87 38.69 11.61 32.16
N ILE A 88 37.49 11.50 32.71
CA ILE A 88 36.24 12.01 32.12
C ILE A 88 36.21 13.53 32.12
N GLU A 89 36.82 14.20 33.09
CA GLU A 89 36.84 15.68 33.16
C GLU A 89 37.68 16.31 32.09
N THR A 90 38.84 15.70 31.79
CA THR A 90 39.77 16.22 30.77
C THR A 90 39.69 15.50 29.45
N TYR A 91 38.85 14.48 29.32
CA TYR A 91 38.69 13.63 28.13
C TYR A 91 40.01 13.06 27.61
N ARG A 92 40.88 12.59 28.47
CA ARG A 92 42.20 12.07 28.08
C ARG A 92 42.73 11.01 29.07
N PHE A 93 43.70 10.23 28.57
CA PHE A 93 44.50 9.37 29.42
C PHE A 93 45.66 10.16 30.05
N PRO A 94 45.80 10.23 31.37
CA PRO A 94 46.91 10.88 32.04
C PRO A 94 48.24 10.26 31.60
N LYS A 95 49.28 11.10 31.42
CA LYS A 95 50.63 10.68 31.01
C LYS A 95 50.80 10.15 29.59
N VAL A 96 49.76 10.25 28.75
CA VAL A 96 49.86 9.98 27.32
C VAL A 96 50.06 11.32 26.58
N GLU A 97 51.03 11.35 25.65
CA GLU A 97 51.27 12.53 24.84
C GLU A 97 50.11 12.79 23.89
N THR A 98 49.80 14.05 23.63
CA THR A 98 48.76 14.47 22.68
C THR A 98 49.38 14.73 21.33
N LEU A 99 48.72 14.27 20.29
CA LEU A 99 49.07 14.49 18.89
C LEU A 99 48.19 15.60 18.32
N ALA A 100 48.78 16.52 17.57
CA ALA A 100 48.05 17.53 16.82
C ALA A 100 47.70 16.93 15.42
N MET A 101 46.48 16.51 15.25
CA MET A 101 45.99 15.91 14.00
C MET A 101 45.00 16.84 13.32
N SER A 102 45.01 16.88 11.99
CA SER A 102 43.96 17.59 11.25
C SER A 102 42.64 16.79 11.27
N VAL A 103 41.56 17.47 10.91
CA VAL A 103 40.23 16.80 10.78
C VAL A 103 40.31 15.65 9.78
N SER A 104 40.99 15.84 8.64
CA SER A 104 41.16 14.77 7.64
C SER A 104 41.97 13.59 8.17
N GLU A 105 43.04 13.83 8.94
CA GLU A 105 43.82 12.75 9.57
C GLU A 105 42.99 11.99 10.62
N CYS A 106 42.18 12.69 11.41
CA CYS A 106 41.28 12.06 12.37
C CYS A 106 40.22 11.21 11.67
N ASN A 107 39.59 11.72 10.61
CA ASN A 107 38.62 11.01 9.83
C ASN A 107 39.19 9.72 9.20
N ALA A 108 40.44 9.77 8.73
CA ALA A 108 41.11 8.59 8.18
C ALA A 108 41.35 7.47 9.23
N LEU A 109 41.50 7.84 10.49
CA LEU A 109 41.68 6.88 11.59
C LEU A 109 40.36 6.33 12.17
N VAL A 110 39.29 7.10 12.07
CA VAL A 110 37.97 6.76 12.65
C VAL A 110 36.98 6.35 11.57
N GLN A 111 37.42 5.92 10.41
CA GLN A 111 36.56 5.39 9.38
C GLN A 111 35.82 4.14 9.83
N LEU A 112 34.51 4.12 9.54
CA LEU A 112 33.73 2.89 9.70
C LEU A 112 34.27 1.84 8.72
N PRO A 113 34.33 0.56 9.13
CA PRO A 113 34.76 -0.50 8.22
C PRO A 113 33.82 -0.60 7.01
N THR A 114 34.38 -0.82 5.84
CA THR A 114 33.58 -1.17 4.66
C THR A 114 32.94 -2.54 4.84
N ARG A 115 31.88 -2.84 4.10
CA ARG A 115 31.23 -4.15 4.13
C ARG A 115 32.25 -5.28 3.96
N GLN A 116 33.15 -5.16 3.00
CA GLN A 116 34.20 -6.16 2.76
C GLN A 116 35.14 -6.31 3.96
N GLN A 117 35.49 -5.22 4.65
CA GLN A 117 36.32 -5.27 5.87
C GLN A 117 35.58 -5.90 7.04
N SER A 118 34.28 -5.66 7.16
CA SER A 118 33.44 -6.29 8.18
C SER A 118 33.33 -7.79 7.97
N GLU A 119 33.13 -8.24 6.74
CA GLU A 119 33.09 -9.65 6.36
C GLU A 119 34.41 -10.38 6.66
N ILE A 120 35.55 -9.78 6.28
CA ILE A 120 36.90 -10.39 6.53
C ILE A 120 37.19 -10.50 8.04
N ASN A 121 36.70 -9.58 8.84
CA ASN A 121 36.98 -9.54 10.28
C ASN A 121 35.82 -10.11 11.12
N GLU A 122 34.84 -10.78 10.51
CA GLU A 122 33.67 -11.35 11.18
C GLU A 122 32.95 -10.33 12.08
N ILE A 123 32.91 -9.05 11.63
CA ILE A 123 32.21 -7.98 12.33
C ILE A 123 30.75 -8.03 11.91
N GLU A 124 29.84 -8.20 12.84
CA GLU A 124 28.40 -8.08 12.58
C GLU A 124 28.10 -6.66 12.07
N TYR A 125 27.39 -6.58 10.97
CA TYR A 125 26.90 -5.32 10.41
C TYR A 125 25.41 -5.44 10.10
N ILE A 126 24.75 -4.30 10.05
CA ILE A 126 23.32 -4.24 9.76
C ILE A 126 23.12 -4.35 8.25
N ASP A 127 22.46 -5.44 7.81
CA ASP A 127 22.23 -5.74 6.39
C ASP A 127 21.16 -4.86 5.75
N VAL A 128 20.29 -4.26 6.58
CA VAL A 128 19.19 -3.41 6.15
C VAL A 128 19.20 -2.09 6.90
N THR A 129 18.80 -1.03 6.23
CA THR A 129 18.65 0.29 6.85
C THR A 129 17.62 0.25 7.96
N GLN A 130 17.94 0.86 9.11
CA GLN A 130 17.07 0.93 10.28
C GLN A 130 16.58 2.37 10.48
N GLU A 131 15.27 2.55 10.50
CA GLU A 131 14.63 3.82 10.76
C GLU A 131 13.61 3.68 11.90
N ARG A 132 13.52 4.70 12.74
CA ARG A 132 12.55 4.73 13.84
C ARG A 132 11.15 5.03 13.31
N VAL A 133 10.16 4.46 14.01
CA VAL A 133 8.75 4.77 13.75
C VAL A 133 8.44 6.18 14.25
N PRO A 134 7.85 7.07 13.42
CA PRO A 134 7.35 8.37 13.88
C PRO A 134 6.34 8.21 15.02
N GLU A 135 6.35 9.14 15.99
CA GLU A 135 5.52 9.06 17.19
C GLU A 135 4.03 8.82 16.88
N LYS A 136 3.47 9.47 15.87
CA LYS A 136 2.07 9.30 15.44
C LYS A 136 1.74 7.89 14.93
N LEU A 137 2.75 7.14 14.50
CA LEU A 137 2.60 5.77 14.01
C LEU A 137 2.98 4.72 15.06
N THR A 138 3.35 5.13 16.29
CA THR A 138 3.59 4.19 17.40
C THR A 138 2.30 3.80 18.13
N HIS A 139 1.18 4.43 17.81
CA HIS A 139 -0.12 4.21 18.42
C HIS A 139 -1.18 4.00 17.35
N GLY A 140 -2.11 3.10 17.59
CA GLY A 140 -3.19 2.78 16.65
C GLY A 140 -3.73 1.38 16.94
N TYR A 141 -4.71 0.96 16.14
CA TYR A 141 -5.26 -0.39 16.24
C TYR A 141 -4.84 -1.27 15.05
N PHE A 142 -4.41 -0.65 13.95
CA PHE A 142 -4.02 -1.33 12.72
C PHE A 142 -2.51 -1.59 12.70
N LYS A 143 -2.11 -2.69 13.33
CA LYS A 143 -0.70 -3.04 13.52
C LYS A 143 -0.04 -3.44 12.20
N LEU A 144 1.02 -2.74 11.82
CA LEU A 144 1.87 -3.06 10.66
C LEU A 144 2.92 -4.12 11.00
N GLY A 145 3.41 -4.11 12.23
CA GLY A 145 4.43 -5.05 12.70
C GLY A 145 5.34 -4.44 13.76
N VAL A 146 6.50 -5.07 13.93
CA VAL A 146 7.52 -4.63 14.88
C VAL A 146 8.73 -4.13 14.10
N VAL A 147 9.19 -2.93 14.43
CA VAL A 147 10.42 -2.32 13.93
C VAL A 147 11.52 -2.57 14.95
N GLU A 148 12.67 -3.00 14.49
CA GLU A 148 13.89 -3.06 15.30
C GLU A 148 14.84 -1.97 14.82
N CYS A 149 15.20 -1.05 15.73
CA CYS A 149 16.10 0.05 15.44
C CYS A 149 17.08 0.23 16.59
N GLN A 150 18.37 0.08 16.32
CA GLN A 150 19.45 0.25 17.31
C GLN A 150 19.28 -0.61 18.57
N GLY A 151 18.73 -1.82 18.42
CA GLY A 151 18.46 -2.75 19.52
C GLY A 151 17.19 -2.44 20.34
N GLU A 152 16.42 -1.41 19.95
CA GLU A 152 15.11 -1.11 20.53
C GLU A 152 14.00 -1.63 19.61
N GLN A 153 12.97 -2.22 20.20
CA GLN A 153 11.78 -2.66 19.46
C GLN A 153 10.64 -1.67 19.62
N GLN A 154 10.06 -1.28 18.50
CA GLN A 154 8.90 -0.40 18.41
C GLN A 154 7.79 -1.07 17.61
N VAL A 155 6.54 -0.96 18.06
CA VAL A 155 5.39 -1.43 17.29
C VAL A 155 4.92 -0.31 16.37
N ALA A 156 4.75 -0.63 15.08
CA ALA A 156 4.26 0.30 14.08
C ALA A 156 2.79 0.05 13.76
N TYR A 157 2.05 1.14 13.60
CA TYR A 157 0.62 1.14 13.26
C TYR A 157 0.35 2.06 12.07
N LEU A 158 -0.80 1.86 11.41
CA LEU A 158 -1.38 2.89 10.54
C LEU A 158 -1.99 4.00 11.39
N GLU A 159 -1.89 5.24 10.93
CA GLU A 159 -2.58 6.37 11.56
C GLU A 159 -4.10 6.19 11.45
N ASP A 160 -4.81 6.49 12.54
CA ASP A 160 -6.25 6.26 12.67
C ASP A 160 -7.10 7.51 12.34
N GLU A 161 -6.47 8.62 11.98
CA GLU A 161 -7.20 9.80 11.53
C GLU A 161 -8.06 9.47 10.31
N TYR A 162 -9.31 9.97 10.28
CA TYR A 162 -10.32 9.54 9.31
C TYR A 162 -9.87 9.67 7.85
N ASN A 163 -9.29 10.80 7.49
CA ASN A 163 -8.92 11.05 6.09
C ASN A 163 -7.68 10.23 5.66
N VAL A 164 -6.70 10.09 6.55
CA VAL A 164 -5.46 9.36 6.28
C VAL A 164 -5.68 7.86 6.43
N GLY A 165 -6.39 7.44 7.47
CA GLY A 165 -6.69 6.04 7.74
C GLY A 165 -7.51 5.36 6.64
N ASN A 166 -8.28 6.12 5.86
CA ASN A 166 -9.07 5.62 4.72
C ASN A 166 -8.31 5.61 3.38
N LEU A 167 -7.04 6.04 3.34
CA LEU A 167 -6.23 5.95 2.15
C LEU A 167 -5.97 4.48 1.77
N PRO A 168 -5.85 4.17 0.46
CA PRO A 168 -5.58 2.82 0.02
C PRO A 168 -4.26 2.27 0.58
N LEU A 169 -4.19 0.96 0.73
CA LEU A 169 -2.97 0.22 1.06
C LEU A 169 -2.66 -0.77 -0.06
N VAL A 170 -1.46 -0.69 -0.61
CA VAL A 170 -0.98 -1.63 -1.64
C VAL A 170 0.13 -2.49 -1.05
N ILE A 171 0.00 -3.80 -1.19
CA ILE A 171 0.95 -4.79 -0.68
C ILE A 171 1.57 -5.52 -1.86
N ASP A 172 2.85 -5.30 -2.10
CA ASP A 172 3.61 -5.91 -3.17
C ASP A 172 4.62 -6.94 -2.64
N GLY A 173 4.88 -7.98 -3.42
CA GLY A 173 5.88 -8.99 -3.09
C GLY A 173 5.63 -10.31 -3.80
N THR A 174 6.59 -11.21 -3.74
CA THR A 174 6.49 -12.54 -4.37
C THR A 174 5.49 -13.46 -3.66
N GLN A 175 5.19 -14.58 -4.30
CA GLN A 175 4.38 -15.62 -3.67
C GLN A 175 5.08 -16.17 -2.42
N GLY A 176 4.33 -16.38 -1.34
CA GLY A 176 4.88 -16.86 -0.05
C GLY A 176 5.53 -15.79 0.82
N SER A 177 5.54 -14.52 0.41
CA SER A 177 6.12 -13.43 1.23
C SER A 177 5.25 -12.99 2.41
N GLY A 178 4.00 -13.49 2.52
CA GLY A 178 3.10 -13.20 3.63
C GLY A 178 1.98 -12.20 3.35
N LYS A 179 1.77 -11.78 2.08
CA LYS A 179 0.74 -10.81 1.69
C LYS A 179 -0.67 -11.19 2.17
N THR A 180 -1.10 -12.39 1.80
CA THR A 180 -2.45 -12.90 2.07
C THR A 180 -2.70 -13.02 3.57
N THR A 181 -1.73 -13.54 4.33
CA THR A 181 -1.81 -13.64 5.79
C THR A 181 -1.89 -12.26 6.44
N PHE A 182 -1.06 -11.31 6.01
CA PHE A 182 -1.15 -9.93 6.51
C PHE A 182 -2.51 -9.31 6.20
N MET A 183 -3.05 -9.53 5.00
CA MET A 183 -4.36 -9.01 4.62
C MET A 183 -5.49 -9.61 5.47
N ALA A 184 -5.41 -10.89 5.84
CA ALA A 184 -6.35 -11.50 6.77
C ALA A 184 -6.28 -10.85 8.17
N HIS A 185 -5.07 -10.58 8.68
CA HIS A 185 -4.88 -9.89 9.97
C HIS A 185 -5.48 -8.49 10.03
N ILE A 186 -5.61 -7.79 8.90
CA ILE A 186 -6.31 -6.51 8.82
C ILE A 186 -7.71 -6.60 9.42
N TYR A 187 -8.42 -7.68 9.13
CA TYR A 187 -9.78 -7.91 9.61
C TYR A 187 -9.85 -8.29 11.09
N LYS A 188 -8.79 -8.86 11.66
CA LYS A 188 -8.68 -9.05 13.12
C LYS A 188 -8.73 -7.69 13.83
N TYR A 189 -8.00 -6.69 13.30
CA TYR A 189 -8.01 -5.34 13.87
C TYR A 189 -9.31 -4.58 13.58
N ALA A 190 -9.85 -4.68 12.37
CA ALA A 190 -11.14 -4.09 12.02
C ALA A 190 -12.28 -4.60 12.92
N ASN A 191 -12.23 -5.89 13.28
CA ASN A 191 -13.19 -6.50 14.19
C ASN A 191 -13.20 -5.85 15.57
N THR A 192 -12.07 -5.42 16.10
CA THR A 192 -11.98 -4.75 17.43
C THR A 192 -12.74 -3.42 17.47
N ARG A 193 -12.92 -2.77 16.31
CA ARG A 193 -13.64 -1.50 16.16
C ARG A 193 -15.03 -1.63 15.59
N ASN A 194 -15.50 -2.84 15.38
CA ASN A 194 -16.78 -3.09 14.74
C ASN A 194 -16.88 -2.47 13.33
N GLU A 195 -15.76 -2.35 12.63
CA GLU A 195 -15.71 -1.89 11.24
C GLU A 195 -16.18 -3.00 10.30
N GLY A 196 -17.01 -2.64 9.33
CA GLY A 196 -17.47 -3.57 8.29
C GLY A 196 -16.46 -3.74 7.18
N GLY A 197 -16.73 -4.62 6.24
CA GLY A 197 -15.88 -4.77 5.08
C GLY A 197 -16.36 -5.77 4.06
N VAL A 198 -15.60 -5.85 2.95
CA VAL A 198 -15.82 -6.87 1.90
C VAL A 198 -14.48 -7.50 1.55
N VAL A 199 -14.45 -8.80 1.54
CA VAL A 199 -13.32 -9.63 1.11
C VAL A 199 -13.71 -10.33 -0.18
N ILE A 200 -12.93 -10.13 -1.25
CA ILE A 200 -13.09 -10.89 -2.49
C ILE A 200 -11.89 -11.82 -2.61
N ASP A 201 -12.14 -13.10 -2.42
CA ASP A 201 -11.12 -14.14 -2.39
C ASP A 201 -11.39 -15.18 -3.48
N PHE A 202 -10.46 -15.29 -4.42
CA PHE A 202 -10.52 -16.25 -5.53
C PHE A 202 -9.18 -16.99 -5.71
N ILE A 203 -8.35 -17.01 -4.68
CA ILE A 203 -7.04 -17.66 -4.75
C ILE A 203 -7.09 -19.05 -4.12
N LYS A 204 -6.61 -20.05 -4.85
CA LYS A 204 -6.58 -21.46 -4.41
C LYS A 204 -7.95 -21.89 -3.83
N ASN A 205 -7.95 -22.32 -2.57
CA ASN A 205 -9.12 -22.80 -1.82
C ASN A 205 -9.68 -21.74 -0.86
N ASN A 206 -9.43 -20.44 -1.14
CA ASN A 206 -9.87 -19.31 -0.30
C ASN A 206 -9.25 -19.32 1.11
N GLU A 207 -7.94 -19.58 1.21
CA GLU A 207 -7.20 -19.67 2.47
C GLU A 207 -7.36 -18.38 3.31
N MET A 208 -7.33 -17.21 2.67
CA MET A 208 -7.53 -15.91 3.36
C MET A 208 -8.90 -15.83 4.01
N SER A 209 -9.94 -16.28 3.31
CA SER A 209 -11.31 -16.30 3.83
C SER A 209 -11.45 -17.23 5.04
N GLU A 210 -10.83 -18.42 4.99
CA GLU A 210 -10.84 -19.36 6.10
C GLU A 210 -10.13 -18.80 7.34
N ASP A 211 -8.98 -18.15 7.14
CA ASP A 211 -8.27 -17.47 8.23
C ASP A 211 -9.16 -16.41 8.88
N ILE A 212 -9.82 -15.55 8.08
CA ILE A 212 -10.70 -14.50 8.58
C ILE A 212 -11.89 -15.09 9.34
N ILE A 213 -12.53 -16.14 8.81
CA ILE A 213 -13.65 -16.83 9.44
C ILE A 213 -13.27 -17.41 10.80
N SER A 214 -12.01 -17.83 10.97
CA SER A 214 -11.54 -18.43 12.22
C SER A 214 -11.56 -17.47 13.40
N PHE A 215 -11.35 -16.16 13.19
CA PHE A 215 -11.21 -15.16 14.27
C PHE A 215 -12.30 -14.08 14.29
N VAL A 216 -13.15 -13.97 13.26
CA VAL A 216 -14.26 -13.02 13.28
C VAL A 216 -15.54 -13.70 13.82
N PRO A 217 -16.27 -13.09 14.75
CA PRO A 217 -17.52 -13.65 15.28
C PRO A 217 -18.55 -13.94 14.19
N LYS A 218 -19.21 -15.08 14.26
CA LYS A 218 -20.18 -15.54 13.25
C LYS A 218 -21.32 -14.55 13.01
N ASP A 219 -21.77 -13.87 14.05
CA ASP A 219 -22.84 -12.86 13.96
C ASP A 219 -22.43 -11.63 13.16
N ARG A 220 -21.14 -11.43 12.92
CA ARG A 220 -20.59 -10.37 12.07
C ARG A 220 -20.30 -10.80 10.63
N LEU A 221 -20.36 -12.09 10.34
CA LEU A 221 -20.03 -12.64 9.03
C LEU A 221 -21.26 -12.75 8.14
N VAL A 222 -21.09 -12.41 6.87
CA VAL A 222 -21.98 -12.76 5.76
C VAL A 222 -21.12 -13.47 4.72
N ILE A 223 -21.29 -14.78 4.59
CA ILE A 223 -20.44 -15.59 3.71
C ILE A 223 -21.22 -15.91 2.43
N LEU A 224 -20.69 -15.49 1.30
CA LEU A 224 -21.15 -15.80 -0.04
C LEU A 224 -20.17 -16.80 -0.66
N ASP A 225 -20.39 -18.08 -0.35
CA ASP A 225 -19.60 -19.17 -0.92
C ASP A 225 -20.20 -19.60 -2.27
N TYR A 226 -19.52 -19.22 -3.34
CA TYR A 226 -19.98 -19.47 -4.72
C TYR A 226 -19.79 -20.91 -5.19
N SER A 227 -19.27 -21.80 -4.31
CA SER A 227 -19.37 -23.25 -4.50
C SER A 227 -20.79 -23.77 -4.22
N ASP A 228 -21.56 -23.04 -3.41
CA ASP A 228 -22.96 -23.34 -3.09
C ASP A 228 -23.91 -22.44 -3.91
N GLU A 229 -24.79 -23.06 -4.71
CA GLU A 229 -25.77 -22.35 -5.52
C GLU A 229 -26.70 -21.44 -4.70
N ASN A 230 -26.98 -21.80 -3.44
CA ASN A 230 -27.83 -20.99 -2.56
C ASN A 230 -27.16 -19.67 -2.13
N CYS A 231 -25.85 -19.64 -2.05
CA CYS A 231 -25.07 -18.45 -1.70
C CYS A 231 -24.81 -17.51 -2.88
N MET A 232 -24.95 -18.00 -4.11
CA MET A 232 -24.75 -17.18 -5.30
C MET A 232 -25.78 -16.06 -5.37
N GLN A 233 -25.34 -14.85 -5.71
CA GLN A 233 -26.22 -13.68 -5.88
C GLN A 233 -26.63 -13.53 -7.34
N SER A 234 -27.85 -13.03 -7.61
CA SER A 234 -28.21 -12.63 -8.98
C SER A 234 -27.53 -11.30 -9.36
N PHE A 235 -27.40 -11.01 -10.66
CA PHE A 235 -26.95 -9.71 -11.15
C PHE A 235 -27.99 -8.63 -10.86
N ALA A 236 -28.13 -8.27 -9.60
CA ALA A 236 -29.07 -7.26 -9.12
C ALA A 236 -28.37 -6.19 -8.27
N PHE A 237 -28.83 -4.95 -8.43
CA PHE A 237 -28.37 -3.78 -7.69
C PHE A 237 -29.49 -3.38 -6.69
N ASN A 238 -29.65 -4.16 -5.63
CA ASN A 238 -30.74 -4.04 -4.64
C ASN A 238 -30.37 -3.15 -3.43
N GLU A 239 -29.39 -2.24 -3.58
CA GLU A 239 -28.90 -1.35 -2.52
C GLU A 239 -29.86 -0.18 -2.23
N LEU A 240 -30.75 0.15 -3.16
CA LEU A 240 -31.67 1.25 -2.98
C LEU A 240 -32.79 0.91 -2.00
N ASN A 241 -33.00 1.79 -1.03
CA ASN A 241 -34.16 1.75 -0.15
C ASN A 241 -34.97 3.05 -0.31
N PHE A 242 -36.10 2.96 -0.98
CA PHE A 242 -36.98 4.10 -1.23
C PHE A 242 -37.83 4.53 -0.02
N ASN A 243 -37.89 3.69 1.02
CA ASN A 243 -38.69 3.98 2.23
C ASN A 243 -38.23 5.26 2.95
N ASN A 244 -36.96 5.60 2.80
CA ASN A 244 -36.35 6.78 3.42
C ASN A 244 -36.30 8.01 2.48
N CYS A 245 -36.90 7.92 1.29
CA CYS A 245 -36.83 9.00 0.32
C CYS A 245 -37.96 10.03 0.54
N SER A 246 -37.59 11.26 0.85
CA SER A 246 -38.52 12.36 1.15
C SER A 246 -39.25 12.94 -0.08
N SER A 247 -38.76 12.68 -1.31
CA SER A 247 -39.35 13.25 -2.52
C SER A 247 -39.10 12.39 -3.76
N ALA A 248 -39.97 12.53 -4.78
CA ALA A 248 -39.82 11.90 -6.09
C ALA A 248 -38.48 12.30 -6.77
N PHE A 249 -38.04 13.53 -6.60
CA PHE A 249 -36.74 13.99 -7.12
C PHE A 249 -35.59 13.17 -6.52
N LYS A 250 -35.59 12.94 -5.22
CA LYS A 250 -34.55 12.16 -4.54
C LYS A 250 -34.59 10.69 -5.00
N LYS A 251 -35.78 10.09 -5.10
CA LYS A 251 -35.95 8.73 -5.68
C LYS A 251 -35.37 8.65 -7.10
N ARG A 252 -35.69 9.65 -7.94
CA ARG A 252 -35.19 9.74 -9.32
C ARG A 252 -33.67 9.82 -9.40
N GLN A 253 -33.05 10.58 -8.48
CA GLN A 253 -31.59 10.67 -8.38
C GLN A 253 -30.97 9.31 -8.05
N LEU A 254 -31.50 8.58 -7.06
CA LEU A 254 -31.00 7.26 -6.67
C LEU A 254 -31.14 6.24 -7.81
N ILE A 255 -32.31 6.22 -8.49
CA ILE A 255 -32.53 5.36 -9.66
C ILE A 255 -31.49 5.65 -10.75
N SER A 256 -31.17 6.92 -10.99
CA SER A 256 -30.16 7.30 -11.97
C SER A 256 -28.77 6.77 -11.60
N GLN A 257 -28.40 6.83 -10.32
CA GLN A 257 -27.13 6.27 -9.83
C GLN A 257 -27.07 4.76 -10.02
N GLN A 258 -28.14 4.06 -9.68
CA GLN A 258 -28.22 2.61 -9.88
C GLN A 258 -28.12 2.24 -11.37
N ALA A 259 -28.86 2.93 -12.25
CA ALA A 259 -28.80 2.71 -13.68
C ALA A 259 -27.38 2.96 -14.23
N GLU A 260 -26.68 3.96 -13.74
CA GLU A 260 -25.29 4.24 -14.10
C GLU A 260 -24.36 3.06 -13.73
N ARG A 261 -24.55 2.42 -12.56
CA ARG A 261 -23.74 1.26 -12.17
C ARG A 261 -23.96 0.07 -13.10
N VAL A 262 -25.20 -0.16 -13.57
CA VAL A 262 -25.48 -1.17 -14.61
C VAL A 262 -24.76 -0.88 -15.90
N LEU A 263 -24.80 0.37 -16.37
CA LEU A 263 -24.09 0.77 -17.59
C LEU A 263 -22.58 0.58 -17.45
N ASP A 264 -22.03 1.00 -16.33
CA ASP A 264 -20.60 0.85 -16.02
C ASP A 264 -20.17 -0.63 -15.99
N PHE A 265 -21.01 -1.49 -15.40
CA PHE A 265 -20.76 -2.93 -15.36
C PHE A 265 -20.80 -3.54 -16.77
N VAL A 266 -21.86 -3.29 -17.55
CA VAL A 266 -22.00 -3.83 -18.91
C VAL A 266 -20.88 -3.33 -19.84
N ASP A 267 -20.48 -2.08 -19.68
CA ASP A 267 -19.37 -1.49 -20.45
C ASP A 267 -18.02 -2.12 -20.07
N ALA A 268 -17.81 -2.36 -18.77
CA ALA A 268 -16.58 -2.91 -18.26
C ALA A 268 -16.32 -4.35 -18.69
N VAL A 269 -17.34 -5.21 -18.68
CA VAL A 269 -17.20 -6.62 -19.10
C VAL A 269 -16.94 -6.78 -20.61
N ASN A 270 -17.02 -5.70 -21.37
CA ASN A 270 -16.79 -5.67 -22.82
C ASN A 270 -15.67 -4.68 -23.21
N PRO A 271 -14.43 -4.85 -22.75
CA PRO A 271 -13.38 -3.86 -22.92
C PRO A 271 -13.03 -3.54 -24.38
N ASN A 272 -13.15 -4.55 -25.25
CA ASN A 272 -12.80 -4.41 -26.67
C ASN A 272 -13.94 -3.86 -27.52
N LYS A 273 -15.16 -3.79 -26.98
CA LYS A 273 -16.36 -3.31 -27.66
C LYS A 273 -17.22 -2.48 -26.70
N PRO A 274 -16.79 -1.29 -26.30
CA PRO A 274 -17.55 -0.45 -25.38
C PRO A 274 -18.93 -0.12 -25.93
N LEU A 275 -19.85 0.26 -25.04
CA LEU A 275 -21.20 0.69 -25.43
C LEU A 275 -21.13 1.97 -26.26
N GLU A 276 -21.58 1.89 -27.49
CA GLU A 276 -21.74 3.06 -28.33
C GLU A 276 -22.80 4.03 -27.75
N PRO A 277 -22.75 5.33 -28.04
CA PRO A 277 -23.67 6.32 -27.48
C PRO A 277 -25.16 5.94 -27.63
N ARG A 278 -25.52 5.35 -28.77
CA ARG A 278 -26.90 4.88 -29.04
C ARG A 278 -27.27 3.70 -28.15
N MET A 279 -26.40 2.73 -28.00
CA MET A 279 -26.61 1.58 -27.11
C MET A 279 -26.73 2.03 -25.66
N ARG A 280 -25.83 2.92 -25.21
CA ARG A 280 -25.85 3.52 -23.87
C ARG A 280 -27.15 4.26 -23.60
N LYS A 281 -27.71 4.97 -24.61
CA LYS A 281 -29.01 5.65 -24.54
C LYS A 281 -30.12 4.67 -24.17
N TYR A 282 -30.28 3.57 -24.94
CA TYR A 282 -31.36 2.62 -24.73
C TYR A 282 -31.20 1.77 -23.49
N LEU A 283 -29.99 1.32 -23.19
CA LEU A 283 -29.72 0.59 -21.95
C LEU A 283 -30.01 1.46 -20.72
N SER A 284 -29.59 2.75 -20.75
CA SER A 284 -29.92 3.71 -19.71
C SER A 284 -31.43 3.93 -19.57
N ALA A 285 -32.14 4.02 -20.68
CA ALA A 285 -33.60 4.19 -20.65
C ALA A 285 -34.29 2.99 -20.02
N ALA A 286 -33.93 1.76 -20.43
CA ALA A 286 -34.46 0.53 -19.87
C ALA A 286 -34.17 0.41 -18.37
N ALA A 287 -32.92 0.57 -17.95
CA ALA A 287 -32.54 0.50 -16.54
C ALA A 287 -33.30 1.51 -15.67
N ASN A 288 -33.41 2.77 -16.11
CA ASN A 288 -34.14 3.79 -15.35
C ASN A 288 -35.63 3.50 -15.22
N VAL A 289 -36.28 2.99 -16.28
CA VAL A 289 -37.71 2.68 -16.27
C VAL A 289 -37.99 1.43 -15.44
N VAL A 290 -37.21 0.37 -15.60
CA VAL A 290 -37.33 -0.86 -14.82
C VAL A 290 -37.11 -0.60 -13.32
N PHE A 291 -36.05 0.09 -12.96
CA PHE A 291 -35.75 0.38 -11.55
C PHE A 291 -36.78 1.32 -10.89
N ALA A 292 -37.42 2.18 -11.67
CA ALA A 292 -38.52 3.01 -11.15
C ALA A 292 -39.75 2.21 -10.74
N THR A 293 -39.89 0.97 -11.19
CA THR A 293 -40.97 0.07 -10.79
C THR A 293 -40.67 -0.74 -9.51
N GLY A 294 -39.42 -0.64 -9.00
CA GLY A 294 -38.95 -1.40 -7.85
C GLY A 294 -38.16 -2.65 -8.18
N GLU A 295 -38.11 -3.03 -9.47
CA GLU A 295 -37.20 -4.09 -9.94
C GLU A 295 -35.73 -3.61 -9.85
N CYS A 296 -34.78 -4.55 -9.78
CA CYS A 296 -33.37 -4.20 -9.62
C CYS A 296 -32.41 -5.14 -10.36
N THR A 297 -32.91 -6.10 -11.15
CA THR A 297 -32.08 -7.10 -11.83
C THR A 297 -31.71 -6.68 -13.24
N LEU A 298 -30.51 -7.12 -13.67
CA LEU A 298 -30.08 -6.96 -15.08
C LEU A 298 -31.00 -7.77 -16.01
N LYS A 299 -31.53 -8.92 -15.59
CA LYS A 299 -32.48 -9.75 -16.32
C LYS A 299 -33.70 -8.95 -16.75
N GLU A 300 -34.33 -8.23 -15.81
CA GLU A 300 -35.51 -7.42 -16.13
C GLU A 300 -35.20 -6.24 -17.06
N VAL A 301 -34.02 -5.65 -16.94
CA VAL A 301 -33.56 -4.62 -17.90
C VAL A 301 -33.43 -5.21 -19.31
N VAL A 302 -32.89 -6.43 -19.44
CA VAL A 302 -32.79 -7.14 -20.72
C VAL A 302 -34.17 -7.50 -21.27
N HIS A 303 -35.08 -8.01 -20.47
CA HIS A 303 -36.45 -8.31 -20.87
C HIS A 303 -37.18 -7.06 -21.40
N CYS A 304 -36.99 -5.91 -20.73
CA CYS A 304 -37.53 -4.62 -21.18
C CYS A 304 -36.99 -4.21 -22.57
N LEU A 305 -35.74 -4.53 -22.88
CA LEU A 305 -35.15 -4.28 -24.20
C LEU A 305 -35.66 -5.26 -25.28
N GLN A 306 -35.81 -6.53 -24.93
CA GLN A 306 -36.15 -7.61 -25.87
C GLN A 306 -37.63 -7.65 -26.22
N SER A 307 -38.53 -7.45 -25.24
CA SER A 307 -39.96 -7.62 -25.44
C SER A 307 -40.71 -6.29 -25.46
N PRO A 308 -41.42 -5.96 -26.56
CA PRO A 308 -42.29 -4.79 -26.61
C PRO A 308 -43.42 -4.83 -25.59
N GLU A 309 -43.97 -6.03 -25.28
CA GLU A 309 -45.02 -6.22 -24.29
C GLU A 309 -44.51 -5.90 -22.88
N THR A 310 -43.39 -6.52 -22.50
CA THR A 310 -42.74 -6.27 -21.19
C THR A 310 -42.37 -4.79 -21.04
N ARG A 311 -41.86 -4.17 -22.10
CA ARG A 311 -41.54 -2.73 -22.15
C ARG A 311 -42.79 -1.89 -21.88
N SER A 312 -43.91 -2.19 -22.57
CA SER A 312 -45.18 -1.49 -22.36
C SER A 312 -45.73 -1.64 -20.95
N ASP A 313 -45.56 -2.82 -20.35
CA ASP A 313 -45.96 -3.07 -18.96
C ASP A 313 -45.16 -2.20 -17.98
N TYR A 314 -43.83 -2.18 -18.09
CA TYR A 314 -42.99 -1.32 -17.26
C TYR A 314 -43.32 0.15 -17.43
N ILE A 315 -43.49 0.63 -18.64
CA ILE A 315 -43.90 2.03 -18.93
C ILE A 315 -45.22 2.34 -18.25
N SER A 316 -46.22 1.42 -18.35
CA SER A 316 -47.54 1.56 -17.74
C SER A 316 -47.44 1.62 -16.21
N LYS A 317 -46.58 0.81 -15.60
CA LYS A 317 -46.32 0.83 -14.15
C LYS A 317 -45.70 2.17 -13.72
N VAL A 318 -44.74 2.71 -14.47
CA VAL A 318 -44.11 4.00 -14.16
C VAL A 318 -45.12 5.14 -14.21
N TYR A 319 -46.05 5.16 -15.18
CA TYR A 319 -47.10 6.19 -15.25
C TYR A 319 -48.03 6.23 -14.05
N LYS A 320 -48.08 5.15 -13.25
CA LYS A 320 -48.86 5.08 -11.99
C LYS A 320 -48.07 5.61 -10.79
N THR A 321 -46.83 6.02 -10.97
CA THR A 321 -45.96 6.53 -9.90
C THR A 321 -45.74 8.05 -10.00
N ASP A 322 -45.24 8.64 -8.91
CA ASP A 322 -44.82 10.03 -8.83
C ASP A 322 -43.54 10.33 -9.66
N LEU A 323 -42.93 9.31 -10.26
CA LEU A 323 -41.70 9.41 -11.05
C LEU A 323 -41.96 9.69 -12.54
N ALA A 324 -43.20 9.53 -13.01
CA ALA A 324 -43.54 9.63 -14.43
C ALA A 324 -43.00 10.91 -15.09
N GLN A 325 -43.24 12.07 -14.46
CA GLN A 325 -42.80 13.38 -14.95
C GLN A 325 -41.27 13.51 -15.11
N TYR A 326 -40.51 12.78 -14.32
CA TYR A 326 -39.04 12.80 -14.37
C TYR A 326 -38.45 11.79 -15.36
N LEU A 327 -39.29 10.89 -15.90
CA LEU A 327 -38.86 9.79 -16.79
C LEU A 327 -39.42 9.92 -18.20
N GLU A 328 -40.15 10.97 -18.54
CA GLU A 328 -40.76 11.16 -19.87
C GLU A 328 -39.75 10.97 -21.00
N THR A 329 -38.56 11.57 -20.90
CA THR A 329 -37.50 11.41 -21.91
C THR A 329 -37.07 9.92 -22.02
N LYS A 330 -36.91 9.20 -20.90
CA LYS A 330 -36.51 7.80 -20.91
C LYS A 330 -37.60 6.89 -21.46
N ILE A 331 -38.84 7.17 -21.16
CA ILE A 331 -40.01 6.48 -21.72
C ILE A 331 -40.07 6.71 -23.24
N SER A 332 -39.88 7.97 -23.71
CA SER A 332 -39.83 8.28 -25.11
C SER A 332 -38.69 7.57 -25.85
N GLU A 333 -37.51 7.53 -25.26
CA GLU A 333 -36.35 6.79 -25.77
C GLU A 333 -36.66 5.28 -25.94
N LEU A 334 -37.33 4.65 -24.98
CA LEU A 334 -37.79 3.27 -25.08
C LEU A 334 -38.85 3.07 -26.17
N GLY A 335 -39.75 4.02 -26.32
CA GLY A 335 -40.76 4.00 -27.39
C GLY A 335 -40.15 3.96 -28.81
N GLU A 336 -38.95 4.51 -28.99
CA GLU A 336 -38.23 4.43 -30.25
C GLU A 336 -37.83 2.99 -30.64
N LEU A 337 -37.77 2.06 -29.70
CA LEU A 337 -37.45 0.64 -29.92
C LEU A 337 -38.61 -0.17 -30.46
N THR A 338 -39.83 0.33 -30.44
CA THR A 338 -41.00 -0.33 -30.98
C THR A 338 -41.26 0.17 -32.39
N ASP A 339 -41.52 -0.73 -33.34
CA ASP A 339 -41.85 -0.39 -34.69
C ASP A 339 -43.34 0.01 -34.85
N LYS A 340 -43.76 0.37 -36.08
CA LYS A 340 -45.14 0.78 -36.35
C LYS A 340 -46.17 -0.38 -36.23
N ASN A 341 -45.68 -1.63 -36.28
CA ASN A 341 -46.48 -2.84 -36.23
C ASN A 341 -46.50 -3.45 -34.82
N GLY A 342 -45.88 -2.78 -33.82
CA GLY A 342 -45.75 -3.26 -32.46
C GLY A 342 -44.57 -4.22 -32.23
N GLY A 343 -43.76 -4.49 -33.25
CA GLY A 343 -42.57 -5.33 -33.13
C GLY A 343 -41.38 -4.60 -32.55
N ASN A 344 -40.29 -5.32 -32.35
CA ASN A 344 -39.02 -4.75 -31.85
C ASN A 344 -38.12 -4.30 -33.00
N LYS A 345 -37.42 -3.19 -32.85
CA LYS A 345 -36.38 -2.75 -33.79
C LYS A 345 -35.06 -3.41 -33.44
N ASP A 346 -34.87 -4.63 -33.93
CA ASP A 346 -33.72 -5.49 -33.57
C ASP A 346 -32.36 -4.84 -33.87
N ASP A 347 -32.27 -4.02 -34.94
CA ASP A 347 -31.05 -3.29 -35.28
C ASP A 347 -30.55 -2.35 -34.17
N ARG A 348 -31.44 -1.94 -33.27
CA ARG A 348 -31.11 -1.05 -32.13
C ARG A 348 -30.80 -1.80 -30.86
N VAL A 349 -31.31 -3.01 -30.69
CA VAL A 349 -31.26 -3.79 -29.46
C VAL A 349 -30.16 -4.85 -29.51
N ASN A 350 -29.99 -5.52 -30.66
CA ASN A 350 -29.06 -6.65 -30.78
C ASN A 350 -27.64 -6.32 -30.33
N GLY A 351 -27.11 -5.15 -30.68
CA GLY A 351 -25.78 -4.76 -30.26
C GLY A 351 -25.61 -4.63 -28.73
N ILE A 352 -26.70 -4.38 -27.96
CA ILE A 352 -26.68 -4.39 -26.51
C ILE A 352 -26.76 -5.84 -26.01
N LEU A 353 -27.67 -6.63 -26.61
CA LEU A 353 -27.89 -8.01 -26.25
C LEU A 353 -26.66 -8.88 -26.51
N ASP A 354 -25.96 -8.67 -27.61
CA ASP A 354 -24.70 -9.36 -27.92
C ASP A 354 -23.63 -9.14 -26.83
N ARG A 355 -23.60 -7.95 -26.24
CA ARG A 355 -22.67 -7.65 -25.13
C ARG A 355 -23.07 -8.33 -23.84
N ILE A 356 -24.36 -8.44 -23.60
CA ILE A 356 -24.89 -9.09 -22.39
C ILE A 356 -24.85 -10.62 -22.54
N SER A 357 -24.89 -11.14 -23.76
CA SER A 357 -24.81 -12.59 -24.01
C SER A 357 -23.50 -13.20 -23.50
N LEU A 358 -22.41 -12.41 -23.44
CA LEU A 358 -21.13 -12.84 -22.87
C LEU A 358 -21.25 -13.23 -21.39
N LEU A 359 -22.23 -12.65 -20.66
CA LEU A 359 -22.53 -13.06 -19.28
C LEU A 359 -23.19 -14.43 -19.19
N ARG A 360 -23.61 -15.03 -20.33
CA ARG A 360 -24.25 -16.35 -20.37
C ARG A 360 -23.36 -17.43 -20.99
N GLU A 361 -22.14 -17.12 -21.38
CA GLU A 361 -21.20 -18.10 -21.93
C GLU A 361 -20.63 -19.05 -20.87
N ASP A 362 -20.57 -18.59 -19.63
CA ASP A 362 -20.11 -19.40 -18.48
C ASP A 362 -21.33 -19.82 -17.64
N PHE A 363 -21.41 -21.10 -17.26
CA PHE A 363 -22.55 -21.66 -16.50
C PHE A 363 -22.82 -20.90 -15.19
N LYS A 364 -21.78 -20.51 -14.44
CA LYS A 364 -21.98 -19.79 -13.18
C LYS A 364 -22.54 -18.38 -13.41
N LEU A 365 -22.10 -17.71 -14.49
CA LEU A 365 -22.62 -16.40 -14.86
C LEU A 365 -24.06 -16.48 -15.38
N GLU A 366 -24.39 -17.51 -16.19
CA GLU A 366 -25.76 -17.78 -16.63
C GLU A 366 -26.68 -18.01 -15.43
N TYR A 367 -26.24 -18.85 -14.48
CA TYR A 367 -26.99 -19.10 -13.25
C TYR A 367 -27.26 -17.80 -12.47
N MET A 368 -26.25 -16.94 -12.28
CA MET A 368 -26.40 -15.62 -11.63
C MET A 368 -27.35 -14.70 -12.40
N PHE A 369 -27.35 -14.77 -13.74
CA PHE A 369 -28.24 -13.96 -14.56
C PHE A 369 -29.71 -14.36 -14.39
N ASP A 370 -29.98 -15.66 -14.27
CA ASP A 370 -31.32 -16.19 -14.20
C ASP A 370 -31.90 -16.34 -12.78
N LYS A 371 -31.01 -16.28 -11.76
CA LYS A 371 -31.41 -16.43 -10.35
C LYS A 371 -32.35 -15.31 -9.88
N ASP A 372 -33.30 -15.66 -9.01
CA ASP A 372 -34.20 -14.72 -8.33
C ASP A 372 -33.40 -13.81 -7.35
N VAL A 373 -33.86 -12.59 -7.20
CA VAL A 373 -33.23 -11.56 -6.34
C VAL A 373 -33.51 -11.78 -4.84
N LYS A 374 -34.44 -12.64 -4.46
CA LYS A 374 -34.89 -12.82 -3.07
C LYS A 374 -33.78 -13.11 -2.08
N ASP A 375 -32.78 -13.85 -2.53
CA ASP A 375 -31.64 -14.26 -1.69
C ASP A 375 -30.46 -13.28 -1.77
N ASN A 376 -30.60 -12.18 -2.54
CA ASN A 376 -29.54 -11.18 -2.65
C ASN A 376 -29.45 -10.35 -1.36
N ILE A 377 -28.25 -10.26 -0.82
CA ILE A 377 -27.97 -9.36 0.30
C ILE A 377 -27.94 -7.90 -0.18
N ASN A 378 -28.33 -6.99 0.70
CA ASN A 378 -28.18 -5.55 0.51
C ASN A 378 -26.86 -5.10 1.14
N PHE A 379 -25.86 -4.73 0.32
CA PHE A 379 -24.55 -4.34 0.80
C PHE A 379 -24.59 -3.08 1.66
N THR A 380 -25.46 -2.11 1.32
CA THR A 380 -25.59 -0.89 2.13
C THR A 380 -26.03 -1.22 3.55
N GLU A 381 -27.07 -2.06 3.69
CA GLU A 381 -27.62 -2.43 5.00
C GLU A 381 -26.65 -3.28 5.83
N GLU A 382 -25.99 -4.27 5.20
CA GLU A 382 -25.07 -5.14 5.92
C GLU A 382 -23.79 -4.39 6.35
N LEU A 383 -23.27 -3.50 5.51
CA LEU A 383 -22.11 -2.68 5.85
C LEU A 383 -22.44 -1.63 6.93
N GLU A 384 -23.67 -1.08 6.97
CA GLU A 384 -24.11 -0.19 8.06
C GLU A 384 -24.19 -0.93 9.42
N LYS A 385 -24.52 -2.21 9.41
CA LYS A 385 -24.50 -3.06 10.62
C LYS A 385 -23.07 -3.45 11.06
N GLY A 386 -22.04 -3.01 10.32
CA GLY A 386 -20.64 -3.38 10.57
C GLY A 386 -20.33 -4.84 10.20
N LYS A 387 -21.12 -5.48 9.32
CA LYS A 387 -20.85 -6.84 8.88
C LYS A 387 -19.64 -6.92 7.96
N LEU A 388 -18.99 -8.07 7.99
CA LEU A 388 -17.96 -8.47 7.05
C LEU A 388 -18.55 -9.44 6.03
N ILE A 389 -18.57 -9.02 4.78
CA ILE A 389 -19.07 -9.80 3.65
C ILE A 389 -17.87 -10.50 3.01
N ILE A 390 -17.88 -11.83 3.00
CA ILE A 390 -16.81 -12.65 2.42
C ILE A 390 -17.35 -13.31 1.16
N ILE A 391 -16.73 -13.02 0.02
CA ILE A 391 -17.08 -13.59 -1.29
C ILE A 391 -15.99 -14.60 -1.65
N LYS A 392 -16.34 -15.88 -1.61
CA LYS A 392 -15.44 -16.99 -1.88
C LYS A 392 -15.70 -17.55 -3.28
N MET A 393 -14.65 -17.60 -4.09
CA MET A 393 -14.67 -18.18 -5.44
C MET A 393 -13.46 -19.10 -5.62
N PRO A 394 -13.53 -20.39 -5.18
CA PRO A 394 -12.39 -21.30 -5.30
C PRO A 394 -11.83 -21.37 -6.72
N GLN A 395 -10.52 -21.20 -6.87
CA GLN A 395 -9.88 -21.05 -8.17
C GLN A 395 -10.15 -22.21 -9.15
N ALA A 396 -10.29 -23.42 -8.63
CA ALA A 396 -10.51 -24.61 -9.45
C ALA A 396 -11.92 -24.71 -10.04
N GLU A 397 -12.90 -23.97 -9.47
CA GLU A 397 -14.32 -24.06 -9.86
C GLU A 397 -14.76 -22.93 -10.81
N PHE A 398 -13.92 -21.92 -11.03
CA PHE A 398 -14.26 -20.75 -11.82
C PHE A 398 -13.23 -20.49 -12.92
N SER A 399 -13.72 -20.20 -14.13
CA SER A 399 -12.88 -19.67 -15.20
C SER A 399 -12.33 -18.28 -14.82
N ASP A 400 -11.18 -17.90 -15.42
CA ASP A 400 -10.63 -16.56 -15.24
C ASP A 400 -11.64 -15.47 -15.63
N HIS A 401 -12.40 -15.72 -16.69
CA HIS A 401 -13.45 -14.82 -17.15
C HIS A 401 -14.56 -14.67 -16.11
N ALA A 402 -15.11 -15.78 -15.59
CA ALA A 402 -16.17 -15.73 -14.59
C ALA A 402 -15.72 -14.98 -13.32
N ARG A 403 -14.50 -15.25 -12.82
CA ARG A 403 -13.95 -14.54 -11.66
C ARG A 403 -13.85 -13.04 -11.91
N ASP A 404 -13.36 -12.63 -13.07
CA ASP A 404 -13.21 -11.22 -13.43
C ASP A 404 -14.58 -10.52 -13.53
N VAL A 405 -15.57 -11.15 -14.17
CA VAL A 405 -16.94 -10.62 -14.29
C VAL A 405 -17.61 -10.50 -12.92
N ILE A 406 -17.55 -11.56 -12.10
CA ILE A 406 -18.15 -11.55 -10.76
C ILE A 406 -17.49 -10.49 -9.87
N THR A 407 -16.16 -10.40 -9.88
CA THR A 407 -15.42 -9.36 -9.12
C THR A 407 -15.83 -7.97 -9.60
N THR A 408 -15.95 -7.77 -10.91
CA THR A 408 -16.38 -6.51 -11.53
C THR A 408 -17.79 -6.11 -11.08
N PHE A 409 -18.71 -7.06 -11.06
CA PHE A 409 -20.07 -6.86 -10.55
C PHE A 409 -20.06 -6.44 -9.08
N PHE A 410 -19.31 -7.14 -8.24
CA PHE A 410 -19.25 -6.81 -6.81
C PHE A 410 -18.58 -5.45 -6.56
N ILE A 411 -17.53 -5.10 -7.29
CA ILE A 411 -16.93 -3.75 -7.17
C ILE A 411 -17.97 -2.67 -7.51
N SER A 412 -18.76 -2.87 -8.57
CA SER A 412 -19.82 -1.93 -8.95
C SER A 412 -20.89 -1.79 -7.87
N LYS A 413 -21.28 -2.93 -7.27
CA LYS A 413 -22.26 -3.02 -6.19
C LYS A 413 -21.75 -2.40 -4.88
N ILE A 414 -20.48 -2.70 -4.51
CA ILE A 414 -19.79 -2.12 -3.35
C ILE A 414 -19.70 -0.60 -3.52
N TRP A 415 -19.31 -0.12 -4.71
CA TRP A 415 -19.18 1.31 -4.95
C TRP A 415 -20.52 2.03 -4.83
N LEU A 416 -21.63 1.43 -5.35
CA LEU A 416 -22.97 1.96 -5.13
C LEU A 416 -23.30 2.07 -3.63
N ALA A 417 -23.03 1.01 -2.86
CA ALA A 417 -23.27 1.01 -1.42
C ALA A 417 -22.45 2.08 -0.69
N VAL A 418 -21.19 2.27 -1.08
CA VAL A 418 -20.29 3.30 -0.53
C VAL A 418 -20.83 4.71 -0.80
N GLU A 419 -21.26 4.99 -2.03
CA GLU A 419 -21.86 6.30 -2.38
C GLU A 419 -23.16 6.56 -1.60
N LEU A 420 -24.00 5.54 -1.47
CA LEU A 420 -25.26 5.65 -0.72
C LEU A 420 -24.99 5.95 0.76
N ARG A 421 -24.08 5.22 1.41
CA ARG A 421 -23.64 5.48 2.79
C ARG A 421 -23.09 6.89 2.97
N GLY A 422 -22.26 7.35 2.03
CA GLY A 422 -21.74 8.73 2.02
C GLY A 422 -22.83 9.80 1.86
N SER A 423 -24.00 9.45 1.26
CA SER A 423 -25.14 10.36 1.19
C SER A 423 -25.98 10.40 2.48
N LEU A 424 -25.91 9.34 3.29
CA LEU A 424 -26.62 9.21 4.56
C LEU A 424 -25.84 9.86 5.72
N HIS A 425 -24.53 9.73 5.70
CA HIS A 425 -23.65 10.16 6.79
C HIS A 425 -22.57 11.12 6.29
N LYS A 426 -22.29 12.16 7.08
CA LYS A 426 -21.19 13.09 6.79
C LYS A 426 -19.81 12.40 6.89
N GLN A 427 -19.68 11.48 7.81
CA GLN A 427 -18.51 10.61 8.00
C GLN A 427 -19.03 9.19 8.29
N PRO A 428 -19.23 8.35 7.26
CA PRO A 428 -19.63 6.96 7.45
C PRO A 428 -18.57 6.18 8.24
N ASN A 429 -19.00 5.18 9.02
CA ASN A 429 -18.06 4.25 9.64
C ASN A 429 -17.16 3.64 8.58
N ARG A 430 -15.90 3.41 8.93
CA ARG A 430 -14.92 2.81 8.00
C ARG A 430 -15.38 1.42 7.57
N ILE A 431 -15.19 1.16 6.29
CA ILE A 431 -15.25 -0.18 5.71
C ILE A 431 -13.93 -0.48 5.00
N ILE A 432 -13.56 -1.75 5.00
CA ILE A 432 -12.35 -2.22 4.35
C ILE A 432 -12.73 -3.15 3.20
N VAL A 433 -12.23 -2.88 2.01
CA VAL A 433 -12.45 -3.71 0.82
C VAL A 433 -11.12 -4.32 0.40
N SER A 434 -11.00 -5.63 0.52
CA SER A 434 -9.77 -6.35 0.16
C SER A 434 -9.97 -7.22 -1.07
N ILE A 435 -9.01 -7.13 -1.99
CA ILE A 435 -8.94 -7.97 -3.19
C ILE A 435 -7.54 -8.54 -3.30
N ASP A 436 -7.43 -9.86 -3.14
CA ASP A 436 -6.15 -10.56 -3.27
C ASP A 436 -5.81 -10.78 -4.74
N GLU A 437 -4.55 -10.52 -5.12
CA GLU A 437 -4.04 -10.62 -6.50
C GLU A 437 -4.96 -9.95 -7.54
N ILE A 438 -5.31 -8.67 -7.33
CA ILE A 438 -6.21 -7.91 -8.21
C ILE A 438 -5.80 -7.93 -9.70
N ALA A 439 -4.54 -8.20 -9.99
CA ALA A 439 -4.03 -8.35 -11.35
C ALA A 439 -4.73 -9.48 -12.14
N LYS A 440 -5.30 -10.47 -11.44
CA LYS A 440 -6.07 -11.57 -12.06
C LYS A 440 -7.48 -11.18 -12.50
N THR A 441 -7.93 -9.97 -12.12
CA THR A 441 -9.24 -9.43 -12.48
C THR A 441 -9.09 -8.09 -13.21
N PRO A 442 -8.64 -8.11 -14.48
CA PRO A 442 -8.27 -6.91 -15.23
C PRO A 442 -9.44 -5.96 -15.48
N THR A 443 -10.65 -6.48 -15.64
CA THR A 443 -11.86 -5.65 -15.83
C THR A 443 -12.22 -4.94 -14.51
N ALA A 444 -12.11 -5.64 -13.40
CA ALA A 444 -12.37 -5.12 -12.07
C ALA A 444 -11.42 -3.96 -11.72
N TYR A 445 -10.10 -4.12 -11.90
CA TYR A 445 -9.18 -3.01 -11.62
C TYR A 445 -9.35 -1.84 -12.60
N ARG A 446 -9.79 -2.10 -13.83
CA ARG A 446 -10.07 -1.05 -14.81
C ARG A 446 -11.23 -0.15 -14.35
N ILE A 447 -12.33 -0.70 -13.84
CA ILE A 447 -13.42 0.10 -13.23
C ILE A 447 -12.87 1.02 -12.15
N LEU A 448 -12.05 0.51 -11.24
CA LEU A 448 -11.47 1.30 -10.14
C LEU A 448 -10.69 2.51 -10.64
N THR A 449 -10.00 2.37 -11.78
CA THR A 449 -9.18 3.44 -12.38
C THR A 449 -9.98 4.38 -13.28
N GLU A 450 -10.69 3.84 -14.28
CA GLU A 450 -11.38 4.64 -15.30
C GLU A 450 -12.57 5.44 -14.73
N LYS A 451 -13.22 4.94 -13.69
CA LYS A 451 -14.28 5.66 -12.99
C LYS A 451 -13.77 6.54 -11.85
N ASN A 452 -12.45 6.65 -11.73
CA ASN A 452 -11.80 7.48 -10.72
C ASN A 452 -12.30 7.20 -9.28
N ILE A 453 -12.52 5.91 -8.98
CA ILE A 453 -13.07 5.46 -7.69
C ILE A 453 -12.05 5.69 -6.58
N ILE A 454 -10.80 5.25 -6.78
CA ILE A 454 -9.75 5.26 -5.75
C ILE A 454 -9.53 6.63 -5.09
N PRO A 455 -9.42 7.76 -5.82
CA PRO A 455 -9.24 9.07 -5.20
C PRO A 455 -10.44 9.53 -4.36
N GLN A 456 -11.61 8.94 -4.56
CA GLN A 456 -12.84 9.36 -3.87
C GLN A 456 -13.09 8.56 -2.59
N THR A 457 -12.57 7.34 -2.49
CA THR A 457 -12.91 6.35 -1.45
C THR A 457 -12.72 6.87 -0.03
N ARG A 458 -11.64 7.62 0.24
CA ARG A 458 -11.35 8.17 1.56
C ARG A 458 -12.48 9.06 2.12
N LYS A 459 -13.17 9.82 1.23
CA LYS A 459 -14.25 10.73 1.62
C LYS A 459 -15.50 10.00 2.08
N PHE A 460 -15.66 8.77 1.63
CA PHE A 460 -16.81 7.91 1.93
C PHE A 460 -16.49 6.85 3.00
N GLY A 461 -15.38 6.97 3.71
CA GLY A 461 -14.99 6.02 4.75
C GLY A 461 -14.65 4.62 4.21
N CYS A 462 -14.18 4.52 2.96
CA CYS A 462 -13.84 3.25 2.33
C CYS A 462 -12.34 3.14 2.12
N LYS A 463 -11.71 2.12 2.73
CA LYS A 463 -10.31 1.77 2.56
C LYS A 463 -10.18 0.56 1.64
N PHE A 464 -9.51 0.73 0.50
CA PHE A 464 -9.12 -0.40 -0.33
C PHE A 464 -7.76 -0.97 0.09
N VAL A 465 -7.67 -2.29 0.08
CA VAL A 465 -6.42 -3.03 0.28
C VAL A 465 -6.22 -3.96 -0.91
N PHE A 466 -5.12 -3.80 -1.62
CA PHE A 466 -4.78 -4.58 -2.79
C PHE A 466 -3.48 -5.35 -2.57
N THR A 467 -3.43 -6.57 -3.08
CA THR A 467 -2.16 -7.28 -3.25
C THR A 467 -1.81 -7.43 -4.71
N CYS A 468 -0.53 -7.45 -5.01
CA CYS A 468 0.02 -7.77 -6.33
C CYS A 468 1.40 -8.44 -6.20
N GLN A 469 1.87 -8.97 -7.33
CA GLN A 469 3.23 -9.54 -7.44
C GLN A 469 4.18 -8.60 -8.21
N SER A 470 3.65 -7.57 -8.85
CA SER A 470 4.39 -6.51 -9.49
C SER A 470 3.45 -5.37 -9.91
N PHE A 471 3.88 -4.14 -9.75
CA PHE A 471 3.15 -2.94 -10.15
C PHE A 471 2.89 -2.87 -11.65
N ASN A 472 3.75 -3.47 -12.47
CA ASN A 472 3.55 -3.50 -13.92
C ASN A 472 2.26 -4.21 -14.32
N GLN A 473 1.79 -5.19 -13.55
CA GLN A 473 0.54 -5.91 -13.82
C GLN A 473 -0.70 -5.00 -13.69
N ILE A 474 -0.62 -3.98 -12.84
CA ILE A 474 -1.72 -3.08 -12.49
C ILE A 474 -1.27 -1.60 -12.55
N PHE A 475 -0.41 -1.27 -13.51
CA PHE A 475 0.26 0.04 -13.60
C PHE A 475 -0.67 1.25 -13.46
N LYS A 476 -1.83 1.22 -14.13
CA LYS A 476 -2.82 2.33 -14.05
C LYS A 476 -3.41 2.46 -12.65
N LEU A 477 -3.68 1.33 -11.97
CA LEU A 477 -4.20 1.34 -10.60
C LEU A 477 -3.16 1.87 -9.63
N ILE A 478 -1.90 1.47 -9.79
CA ILE A 478 -0.79 1.99 -8.98
C ILE A 478 -0.65 3.50 -9.17
N GLY A 479 -0.73 4.00 -10.41
CA GLY A 479 -0.74 5.44 -10.68
C GLY A 479 -1.83 6.18 -9.89
N SER A 480 -3.08 5.68 -9.95
CA SER A 480 -4.20 6.24 -9.18
C SER A 480 -4.00 6.15 -7.66
N CYS A 481 -3.40 5.07 -7.16
CA CYS A 481 -3.05 4.92 -5.75
C CYS A 481 -1.97 5.93 -5.32
N ILE A 482 -0.92 6.11 -6.12
CA ILE A 482 0.15 7.09 -5.88
C ILE A 482 -0.42 8.51 -5.81
N GLU A 483 -1.25 8.88 -6.79
CA GLU A 483 -1.91 10.20 -6.85
C GLU A 483 -2.87 10.43 -5.67
N SER A 484 -3.53 9.38 -5.20
CA SER A 484 -4.44 9.44 -4.05
C SER A 484 -3.73 9.50 -2.70
N GLY A 485 -2.41 9.35 -2.66
CA GLY A 485 -1.64 9.31 -1.43
C GLY A 485 -1.69 7.97 -0.71
N ALA A 486 -1.79 6.85 -1.43
CA ALA A 486 -1.80 5.52 -0.84
C ALA A 486 -0.54 5.21 -0.02
N SER A 487 -0.69 4.30 0.95
CA SER A 487 0.42 3.65 1.65
C SER A 487 0.83 2.37 0.92
N PHE A 488 2.10 1.99 1.04
CA PHE A 488 2.66 0.83 0.37
C PHE A 488 3.43 -0.04 1.34
N MET A 489 3.33 -1.35 1.16
CA MET A 489 4.14 -2.35 1.85
C MET A 489 4.86 -3.19 0.80
N LEU A 490 6.17 -3.10 0.77
CA LEU A 490 7.03 -3.83 -0.15
C LEU A 490 7.66 -5.00 0.61
N LEU A 491 7.21 -6.22 0.32
CA LEU A 491 7.66 -7.43 0.97
C LEU A 491 8.88 -8.02 0.24
N LYS A 492 9.52 -9.00 0.86
CA LYS A 492 10.62 -9.76 0.23
C LYS A 492 10.26 -10.18 -1.20
N GLY A 493 11.15 -9.91 -2.15
CA GLY A 493 11.01 -10.25 -3.56
C GLY A 493 10.23 -9.22 -4.39
N THR A 494 9.87 -8.06 -3.84
CA THR A 494 9.45 -6.89 -4.63
C THR A 494 10.52 -6.57 -5.67
N LYS A 495 10.12 -6.26 -6.89
CA LYS A 495 11.04 -5.97 -8.00
C LYS A 495 11.66 -4.58 -7.88
N VAL A 496 12.90 -4.44 -8.38
CA VAL A 496 13.61 -3.16 -8.41
C VAL A 496 12.82 -2.05 -9.11
N GLN A 497 12.06 -2.39 -10.15
CA GLN A 497 11.23 -1.44 -10.90
C GLN A 497 10.09 -0.89 -10.04
N ASP A 498 9.47 -1.75 -9.23
CA ASP A 498 8.37 -1.40 -8.35
C ASP A 498 8.85 -0.50 -7.20
N PHE A 499 9.99 -0.82 -6.59
CA PHE A 499 10.66 0.05 -5.63
C PHE A 499 11.00 1.43 -6.22
N ASN A 500 11.56 1.47 -7.44
CA ASN A 500 11.96 2.73 -8.08
C ASN A 500 10.78 3.69 -8.31
N MET A 501 9.54 3.19 -8.48
CA MET A 501 8.35 4.04 -8.58
C MET A 501 8.04 4.77 -7.26
N LEU A 502 8.51 4.25 -6.15
CA LEU A 502 8.26 4.79 -4.81
C LEU A 502 9.51 5.39 -4.15
N ARG A 503 10.66 5.35 -4.81
CA ARG A 503 11.96 5.76 -4.25
C ARG A 503 11.96 7.17 -3.65
N SER A 504 11.25 8.11 -4.27
CA SER A 504 11.14 9.48 -3.77
C SER A 504 10.40 9.61 -2.43
N ARG A 505 9.72 8.54 -1.99
CA ARG A 505 9.00 8.47 -0.72
C ARG A 505 9.70 7.58 0.31
N ALA A 506 10.74 6.85 -0.12
CA ALA A 506 11.55 5.95 0.70
C ALA A 506 13.01 6.44 0.71
N GLU A 507 13.23 7.72 1.02
CA GLU A 507 14.50 8.45 0.80
C GLU A 507 15.73 7.78 1.43
N ASN A 508 15.56 7.16 2.62
CA ASN A 508 16.67 6.56 3.35
C ASN A 508 16.92 5.08 3.00
N PHE A 509 16.10 4.51 2.11
CA PHE A 509 16.18 3.10 1.75
C PHE A 509 16.62 2.92 0.30
N ASP A 510 17.37 1.86 0.06
CA ASP A 510 17.78 1.40 -1.25
C ASP A 510 17.15 0.03 -1.57
N TYR A 511 17.21 -0.37 -2.85
CA TYR A 511 16.69 -1.69 -3.25
C TYR A 511 17.42 -2.85 -2.56
N SER A 512 18.68 -2.66 -2.19
CA SER A 512 19.45 -3.64 -1.41
C SER A 512 18.81 -3.97 -0.05
N ASP A 513 18.10 -3.02 0.56
CA ASP A 513 17.39 -3.28 1.82
C ASP A 513 16.26 -4.30 1.61
N ILE A 514 15.52 -4.19 0.48
CA ILE A 514 14.47 -5.18 0.14
C ILE A 514 15.08 -6.54 -0.20
N ASP A 515 16.20 -6.55 -0.92
CA ASP A 515 16.87 -7.79 -1.32
C ASP A 515 17.46 -8.53 -0.11
N ASN A 516 17.94 -7.79 0.88
CA ASN A 516 18.50 -8.34 2.12
C ASN A 516 17.45 -8.67 3.19
N MET A 517 16.22 -8.15 3.08
CA MET A 517 15.14 -8.48 4.04
C MET A 517 14.91 -9.99 4.12
N GLU A 518 14.58 -10.48 5.29
CA GLU A 518 14.09 -11.85 5.50
C GLU A 518 12.63 -12.00 5.01
N LEU A 519 12.17 -13.24 4.89
CA LEU A 519 10.75 -13.53 4.68
C LEU A 519 9.92 -13.00 5.86
N PHE A 520 8.72 -12.53 5.56
CA PHE A 520 7.80 -11.93 6.54
C PHE A 520 8.26 -10.58 7.10
N TYR A 521 9.16 -9.90 6.41
CA TYR A 521 9.45 -8.49 6.62
C TYR A 521 8.90 -7.66 5.47
N SER A 522 8.62 -6.39 5.75
CA SER A 522 8.19 -5.42 4.74
C SER A 522 8.86 -4.07 4.93
N LEU A 523 9.30 -3.45 3.85
CA LEU A 523 9.56 -2.02 3.81
C LEU A 523 8.21 -1.31 3.67
N ASN A 524 7.84 -0.56 4.67
CA ASN A 524 6.60 0.20 4.72
C ASN A 524 6.87 1.64 4.29
N ILE A 525 6.07 2.15 3.37
CA ILE A 525 6.04 3.55 2.93
C ILE A 525 4.64 4.05 3.28
N ILE A 526 4.50 4.62 4.47
CA ILE A 526 3.22 4.94 5.07
C ILE A 526 2.93 6.43 4.97
N ASN A 527 1.80 6.76 4.35
CA ASN A 527 1.27 8.11 4.38
C ASN A 527 0.56 8.36 5.72
N TYR A 528 0.91 9.46 6.36
CA TYR A 528 0.33 9.91 7.62
C TYR A 528 0.20 11.44 7.61
N SER A 529 -0.34 12.04 8.67
CA SER A 529 -0.69 13.47 8.69
C SER A 529 0.49 14.43 8.46
N ASP A 530 1.74 13.99 8.73
CA ASP A 530 2.94 14.82 8.52
C ASP A 530 3.68 14.50 7.19
N GLY A 531 3.12 13.62 6.34
CA GLY A 531 3.73 13.23 5.05
C GLY A 531 3.92 11.73 4.91
N TYR A 532 5.08 11.29 4.43
CA TYR A 532 5.43 9.87 4.31
C TYR A 532 6.51 9.49 5.32
N ALA A 533 6.37 8.32 5.91
CA ALA A 533 7.39 7.68 6.72
C ALA A 533 7.76 6.34 6.11
N SER A 534 9.04 5.98 6.17
CA SER A 534 9.54 4.69 5.70
C SER A 534 10.28 3.97 6.82
N PHE A 535 9.97 2.70 7.01
CA PHE A 535 10.61 1.83 8.01
C PHE A 535 10.35 0.36 7.68
N ILE A 536 11.23 -0.53 8.13
CA ILE A 536 11.08 -1.97 7.94
C ILE A 536 10.43 -2.58 9.17
N THR A 537 9.36 -3.38 8.96
CA THR A 537 8.70 -4.13 10.02
C THR A 537 8.81 -5.63 9.81
N LYS A 538 8.97 -6.36 10.88
CA LYS A 538 8.57 -7.77 10.95
C LYS A 538 7.07 -7.83 11.04
N LEU A 539 6.42 -8.57 10.12
CA LEU A 539 4.96 -8.66 10.06
C LEU A 539 4.38 -9.28 11.35
N PRO A 540 3.16 -8.90 11.76
CA PRO A 540 2.57 -9.30 13.03
C PRO A 540 2.00 -10.72 12.98
N TYR A 541 2.86 -11.72 12.78
CA TYR A 541 2.45 -13.12 12.91
C TYR A 541 2.56 -13.54 14.36
N GLU A 542 1.45 -13.56 15.07
CA GLU A 542 1.32 -14.34 16.26
C GLU A 542 0.96 -15.77 15.83
N LYS A 543 1.93 -16.70 15.85
CA LYS A 543 1.55 -18.09 16.03
C LYS A 543 0.90 -18.14 17.40
N GLU A 544 -0.39 -18.39 17.45
CA GLU A 544 -1.01 -18.85 18.70
C GLU A 544 -0.23 -20.12 19.09
N GLU A 545 0.52 -20.04 20.18
CA GLU A 545 1.05 -21.21 20.83
C GLU A 545 -0.18 -22.02 21.27
N ASN A 546 -0.42 -23.15 20.59
CA ASN A 546 -1.39 -24.14 20.99
C ASN A 546 -1.00 -24.84 22.30
#